data_26b3a75b403d4659ce058b946046f7c4
#
_entry.id   26b3a75b403d4659ce058b946046f7c4
#
_cell.length_a   1.000
_cell.length_b   1.000
_cell.length_c   1.000
_cell.angle_alpha   90.00
_cell.angle_beta   90.00
_cell.angle_gamma   90.00
#
_symmetry.space_group_name_H-M   'P 1'
#
loop_
_entity.id
_entity.type
_entity.pdbx_description
1 polymer ?
#
loop_
_entity_poly.entity_id
_entity_poly.type
_entity_poly.pdbx_seq_one_letter_code
_entity_poly.pdbx_strand_id
1 'polypeptide(L)'
;MPELQRLRAGHAQAVLAFELANRAYFAMFISDRGDEFFDQFTEWHIALLVEQEAGLCACYVLVGDDDSVLGRFNLFDIRDGTAVLGYRVAERVAGRGVATAAVRELCQLAAQHGLRTLKAATSHDNVASQRVLAKAGFRPAGPADPADIGGKQGTWYQRELAAGLRPPGPSER
;
A
#
# COMPACT_ATOMS: atom_id res chain seq x y z
N MET A 1 3.40 13.45 14.42
CA MET A 1 3.76 13.00 13.03
C MET A 1 3.07 11.69 12.72
N PRO A 2 2.44 11.54 11.56
CA PRO A 2 1.83 10.27 11.18
C PRO A 2 2.85 9.13 11.21
N GLU A 3 2.41 7.95 11.63
CA GLU A 3 3.26 6.77 11.78
C GLU A 3 2.72 5.62 10.93
N LEU A 4 3.61 4.97 10.18
CA LEU A 4 3.28 3.79 9.41
C LEU A 4 3.34 2.55 10.32
N GLN A 5 2.18 1.93 10.57
CA GLN A 5 2.06 0.77 11.45
C GLN A 5 1.61 -0.46 10.68
N ARG A 6 2.16 -1.63 11.03
CA ARG A 6 1.68 -2.89 10.47
C ARG A 6 0.23 -3.12 10.88
N LEU A 7 -0.58 -3.58 9.93
CA LEU A 7 -2.01 -3.84 10.17
C LEU A 7 -2.20 -4.91 11.26
N ARG A 8 -3.11 -4.64 12.18
CA ARG A 8 -3.48 -5.55 13.27
C ARG A 8 -4.98 -5.48 13.55
N ALA A 9 -5.49 -6.42 14.34
CA ALA A 9 -6.92 -6.49 14.70
C ALA A 9 -7.45 -5.18 15.30
N GLY A 10 -6.67 -4.52 16.15
CA GLY A 10 -7.06 -3.26 16.79
C GLY A 10 -7.27 -2.07 15.84
N HIS A 11 -6.84 -2.17 14.58
CA HIS A 11 -7.07 -1.12 13.59
C HIS A 11 -8.44 -1.20 12.89
N ALA A 12 -9.22 -2.26 13.10
CA ALA A 12 -10.42 -2.54 12.32
C ALA A 12 -11.42 -1.38 12.28
N GLN A 13 -11.76 -0.80 13.41
CA GLN A 13 -12.73 0.30 13.46
C GLN A 13 -12.20 1.56 12.78
N ALA A 14 -10.94 1.93 13.02
CA ALA A 14 -10.32 3.10 12.39
C ALA A 14 -10.19 2.94 10.87
N VAL A 15 -9.88 1.73 10.40
CA VAL A 15 -9.83 1.42 8.95
C VAL A 15 -11.23 1.50 8.34
N LEU A 16 -12.25 0.95 8.99
CA LEU A 16 -13.64 1.06 8.49
C LEU A 16 -14.08 2.53 8.41
N ALA A 17 -13.81 3.31 9.43
CA ALA A 17 -14.11 4.75 9.44
C ALA A 17 -13.40 5.48 8.29
N PHE A 18 -12.14 5.17 8.03
CA PHE A 18 -11.37 5.70 6.92
C PHE A 18 -11.98 5.34 5.55
N GLU A 19 -12.35 4.09 5.35
CA GLU A 19 -12.96 3.63 4.08
C GLU A 19 -14.33 4.28 3.85
N LEU A 20 -15.16 4.39 4.87
CA LEU A 20 -16.48 5.04 4.78
C LEU A 20 -16.36 6.54 4.51
N ALA A 21 -15.50 7.24 5.24
CA ALA A 21 -15.32 8.68 5.10
C ALA A 21 -14.79 9.10 3.72
N ASN A 22 -14.01 8.23 3.08
CA ASN A 22 -13.38 8.50 1.79
C ASN A 22 -14.00 7.72 0.62
N ARG A 23 -15.11 7.01 0.83
CA ARG A 23 -15.73 6.14 -0.17
C ARG A 23 -15.99 6.86 -1.49
N ALA A 24 -16.65 8.02 -1.44
CA ALA A 24 -16.96 8.82 -2.62
C ALA A 24 -15.70 9.36 -3.31
N TYR A 25 -14.71 9.79 -2.52
CA TYR A 25 -13.44 10.27 -3.05
C TYR A 25 -12.67 9.14 -3.77
N PHE A 26 -12.57 7.97 -3.18
CA PHE A 26 -11.89 6.83 -3.80
C PHE A 26 -12.59 6.34 -5.07
N ALA A 27 -13.92 6.41 -5.12
CA ALA A 27 -14.70 6.02 -6.30
C ALA A 27 -14.41 6.88 -7.55
N MET A 28 -13.80 8.05 -7.38
CA MET A 28 -13.34 8.88 -8.50
C MET A 28 -12.15 8.27 -9.25
N PHE A 29 -11.36 7.41 -8.61
CA PHE A 29 -10.11 6.87 -9.16
C PHE A 29 -10.15 5.37 -9.39
N ILE A 30 -10.87 4.63 -8.55
CA ILE A 30 -10.98 3.17 -8.57
C ILE A 30 -12.44 2.75 -8.44
N SER A 31 -12.76 1.52 -8.84
CA SER A 31 -14.09 0.96 -8.63
C SER A 31 -14.44 0.92 -7.15
N ASP A 32 -15.66 1.34 -6.80
CA ASP A 32 -16.16 1.22 -5.44
C ASP A 32 -16.23 -0.25 -5.01
N ARG A 33 -15.93 -0.52 -3.75
CA ARG A 33 -15.91 -1.89 -3.22
C ARG A 33 -17.29 -2.51 -3.08
N GLY A 34 -18.35 -1.70 -3.15
CA GLY A 34 -19.75 -2.12 -2.96
C GLY A 34 -20.17 -2.23 -1.50
N ASP A 35 -21.46 -2.24 -1.26
CA ASP A 35 -22.04 -2.26 0.09
C ASP A 35 -21.67 -3.52 0.86
N GLU A 36 -21.56 -4.66 0.19
CA GLU A 36 -21.20 -5.94 0.80
C GLU A 36 -19.84 -5.87 1.51
N PHE A 37 -18.86 -5.17 0.94
CA PHE A 37 -17.56 -4.98 1.58
C PHE A 37 -17.69 -4.30 2.95
N PHE A 38 -18.53 -3.26 3.04
CA PHE A 38 -18.74 -2.53 4.29
C PHE A 38 -19.56 -3.32 5.29
N ASP A 39 -20.55 -4.07 4.82
CA ASP A 39 -21.39 -4.93 5.66
C ASP A 39 -20.60 -6.12 6.26
N GLN A 40 -19.64 -6.64 5.50
CA GLN A 40 -18.77 -7.76 5.89
C GLN A 40 -17.35 -7.33 6.23
N PHE A 41 -17.16 -6.08 6.61
CA PHE A 41 -15.82 -5.52 6.82
C PHE A 41 -15.00 -6.31 7.85
N THR A 42 -15.61 -6.76 8.95
CA THR A 42 -14.92 -7.51 9.99
C THR A 42 -14.33 -8.81 9.44
N GLU A 43 -15.10 -9.54 8.66
CA GLU A 43 -14.66 -10.78 8.01
C GLU A 43 -13.53 -10.53 7.02
N TRP A 44 -13.66 -9.49 6.21
CA TRP A 44 -12.59 -9.05 5.29
C TRP A 44 -11.29 -8.69 6.02
N HIS A 45 -11.40 -7.96 7.12
CA HIS A 45 -10.25 -7.56 7.92
C HIS A 45 -9.55 -8.77 8.54
N ILE A 46 -10.32 -9.71 9.10
CA ILE A 46 -9.78 -10.96 9.66
C ILE A 46 -9.09 -11.78 8.57
N ALA A 47 -9.73 -11.96 7.40
CA ALA A 47 -9.16 -12.71 6.29
C ALA A 47 -7.83 -12.12 5.84
N LEU A 48 -7.73 -10.80 5.75
CA LEU A 48 -6.51 -10.10 5.40
C LEU A 48 -5.38 -10.32 6.42
N LEU A 49 -5.71 -10.34 7.72
CA LEU A 49 -4.75 -10.66 8.77
C LEU A 49 -4.25 -12.10 8.70
N VAL A 50 -5.11 -13.04 8.34
CA VAL A 50 -4.72 -14.45 8.12
C VAL A 50 -3.73 -14.57 6.94
N GLU A 51 -4.01 -13.90 5.83
CA GLU A 51 -3.10 -13.86 4.69
C GLU A 51 -1.74 -13.23 5.05
N GLN A 52 -1.76 -12.17 5.85
CA GLN A 52 -0.56 -11.51 6.33
C GLN A 52 0.28 -12.44 7.22
N GLU A 53 -0.33 -13.17 8.15
CA GLU A 53 0.35 -14.18 8.97
C GLU A 53 0.95 -15.31 8.13
N ALA A 54 0.30 -15.68 7.03
CA ALA A 54 0.80 -16.66 6.08
C ALA A 54 1.94 -16.13 5.18
N GLY A 55 2.29 -14.85 5.27
CA GLY A 55 3.33 -14.24 4.46
C GLY A 55 2.94 -13.93 3.01
N LEU A 56 1.64 -14.00 2.67
CA LEU A 56 1.14 -13.73 1.32
C LEU A 56 1.01 -12.23 1.03
N CYS A 57 0.86 -11.44 2.05
CA CYS A 57 0.82 -9.98 1.96
C CYS A 57 1.44 -9.32 3.19
N ALA A 58 1.70 -8.03 3.11
CA ALA A 58 2.09 -7.20 4.23
C ALA A 58 1.32 -5.87 4.12
N CYS A 59 0.45 -5.63 5.09
CA CYS A 59 -0.45 -4.49 5.08
C CYS A 59 -0.07 -3.50 6.18
N TYR A 60 -0.16 -2.21 5.85
CA TYR A 60 0.19 -1.12 6.74
C TYR A 60 -0.90 -0.06 6.73
N VAL A 61 -1.04 0.61 7.85
CA VAL A 61 -1.88 1.80 8.00
C VAL A 61 -1.03 2.98 8.42
N LEU A 62 -1.31 4.14 7.85
CA LEU A 62 -0.73 5.39 8.29
C LEU A 62 -1.65 6.00 9.35
N VAL A 63 -1.18 6.07 10.58
CA VAL A 63 -1.96 6.52 11.74
C VAL A 63 -1.55 7.95 12.08
N GLY A 64 -2.53 8.83 12.19
CA GLY A 64 -2.33 10.22 12.61
C GLY A 64 -2.19 10.38 14.12
N ASP A 65 -1.86 11.59 14.56
CA ASP A 65 -1.68 11.91 15.98
C ASP A 65 -2.98 11.78 16.81
N ASP A 66 -4.13 11.74 16.12
CA ASP A 66 -5.47 11.54 16.70
C ASP A 66 -5.96 10.08 16.62
N ASP A 67 -5.05 9.15 16.38
CA ASP A 67 -5.32 7.71 16.17
C ASP A 67 -6.21 7.39 14.95
N SER A 68 -6.53 8.37 14.11
CA SER A 68 -7.26 8.13 12.88
C SER A 68 -6.36 7.54 11.78
N VAL A 69 -6.92 6.71 10.91
CA VAL A 69 -6.22 6.20 9.74
C VAL A 69 -6.23 7.27 8.65
N LEU A 70 -5.05 7.62 8.15
CA LEU A 70 -4.82 8.58 7.07
C LEU A 70 -4.57 7.91 5.73
N GLY A 71 -4.19 6.66 5.73
CA GLY A 71 -3.89 5.91 4.52
C GLY A 71 -3.72 4.42 4.78
N ARG A 72 -3.82 3.64 3.70
CA ARG A 72 -3.52 2.22 3.68
C ARG A 72 -2.46 1.96 2.62
N PHE A 73 -1.48 1.16 2.96
CA PHE A 73 -0.34 0.84 2.10
C PHE A 73 -0.10 -0.67 2.18
N ASN A 74 -0.38 -1.38 1.11
CA ASN A 74 -0.40 -2.83 1.11
C ASN A 74 0.59 -3.38 0.10
N LEU A 75 1.30 -4.43 0.50
CA LEU A 75 2.13 -5.24 -0.38
C LEU A 75 1.42 -6.57 -0.59
N PHE A 76 1.09 -6.89 -1.84
CA PHE A 76 0.40 -8.10 -2.24
C PHE A 76 1.31 -9.00 -3.07
N ASP A 77 0.87 -10.24 -3.30
CA ASP A 77 1.57 -11.19 -4.16
C ASP A 77 3.05 -11.32 -3.83
N ILE A 78 3.34 -11.41 -2.53
CA ILE A 78 4.72 -11.55 -2.05
C ILE A 78 5.25 -12.92 -2.43
N ARG A 79 6.24 -12.93 -3.33
CA ARG A 79 6.95 -14.15 -3.76
C ARG A 79 8.26 -13.79 -4.45
N ASP A 80 9.26 -14.64 -4.31
CA ASP A 80 10.55 -14.53 -4.99
C ASP A 80 11.22 -13.16 -4.85
N GLY A 81 11.04 -12.51 -3.71
CA GLY A 81 11.61 -11.19 -3.43
C GLY A 81 10.90 -10.04 -4.12
N THR A 82 9.70 -10.26 -4.66
CA THR A 82 8.87 -9.23 -5.29
C THR A 82 7.53 -9.06 -4.59
N ALA A 83 6.93 -7.89 -4.71
CA ALA A 83 5.57 -7.62 -4.25
C ALA A 83 4.93 -6.52 -5.10
N VAL A 84 3.60 -6.49 -5.07
CA VAL A 84 2.80 -5.44 -5.70
C VAL A 84 2.32 -4.47 -4.63
N LEU A 85 2.63 -3.20 -4.80
CA LEU A 85 2.19 -2.10 -3.94
C LEU A 85 0.83 -1.59 -4.41
N GLY A 86 -0.13 -1.55 -3.49
CA GLY A 86 -1.38 -0.80 -3.63
C GLY A 86 -1.54 0.13 -2.44
N TYR A 87 -1.99 1.35 -2.67
CA TYR A 87 -2.20 2.31 -1.59
C TYR A 87 -3.29 3.32 -1.90
N ARG A 88 -3.82 3.90 -0.85
CA ARG A 88 -4.74 5.03 -0.90
C ARG A 88 -4.59 5.89 0.35
N VAL A 89 -4.79 7.19 0.21
CA VAL A 89 -4.74 8.15 1.31
C VAL A 89 -6.05 8.93 1.40
N ALA A 90 -6.40 9.37 2.61
CA ALA A 90 -7.57 10.19 2.83
C ALA A 90 -7.49 11.50 2.01
N GLU A 91 -8.64 11.96 1.51
CA GLU A 91 -8.75 13.21 0.76
C GLU A 91 -8.14 14.39 1.51
N ARG A 92 -8.39 14.47 2.81
CA ARG A 92 -7.92 15.58 3.68
C ARG A 92 -6.39 15.72 3.76
N VAL A 93 -5.64 14.68 3.41
CA VAL A 93 -4.17 14.71 3.40
C VAL A 93 -3.56 14.57 2.00
N ALA A 94 -4.41 14.46 0.98
CA ALA A 94 -3.97 14.38 -0.40
C ALA A 94 -3.22 15.67 -0.83
N GLY A 95 -2.20 15.51 -1.68
CA GLY A 95 -1.42 16.64 -2.20
C GLY A 95 -0.45 17.29 -1.20
N ARG A 96 -0.26 16.69 -0.02
CA ARG A 96 0.64 17.23 1.04
C ARG A 96 1.94 16.45 1.20
N GLY A 97 2.26 15.57 0.27
CA GLY A 97 3.48 14.74 0.33
C GLY A 97 3.39 13.54 1.27
N VAL A 98 2.26 13.32 1.91
CA VAL A 98 2.03 12.25 2.88
C VAL A 98 2.18 10.87 2.23
N ALA A 99 1.56 10.65 1.07
CA ALA A 99 1.65 9.39 0.36
C ALA A 99 3.09 9.11 -0.09
N THR A 100 3.81 10.11 -0.60
CA THR A 100 5.21 9.97 -1.02
C THR A 100 6.10 9.55 0.15
N ALA A 101 5.95 10.21 1.30
CA ALA A 101 6.73 9.89 2.50
C ALA A 101 6.44 8.45 2.98
N ALA A 102 5.17 8.05 3.03
CA ALA A 102 4.78 6.71 3.45
C ALA A 102 5.27 5.63 2.47
N VAL A 103 5.19 5.85 1.17
CA VAL A 103 5.72 4.90 0.17
C VAL A 103 7.23 4.75 0.28
N ARG A 104 7.96 5.83 0.52
CA ARG A 104 9.41 5.75 0.75
C ARG A 104 9.76 4.93 1.99
N GLU A 105 9.06 5.15 3.09
CA GLU A 105 9.22 4.37 4.32
C GLU A 105 8.88 2.90 4.10
N LEU A 106 7.78 2.61 3.39
CA LEU A 106 7.39 1.25 3.04
C LEU A 106 8.45 0.54 2.20
N CYS A 107 9.10 1.25 1.27
CA CYS A 107 10.22 0.69 0.51
C CYS A 107 11.39 0.27 1.41
N GLN A 108 11.70 1.05 2.45
CA GLN A 108 12.73 0.70 3.42
C GLN A 108 12.34 -0.53 4.24
N LEU A 109 11.10 -0.58 4.72
CA LEU A 109 10.57 -1.74 5.45
C LEU A 109 10.57 -3.00 4.58
N ALA A 110 10.15 -2.89 3.33
CA ALA A 110 10.16 -4.00 2.38
C ALA A 110 11.57 -4.56 2.16
N ALA A 111 12.56 -3.69 1.98
CA ALA A 111 13.96 -4.09 1.85
C ALA A 111 14.50 -4.81 3.10
N GLN A 112 14.14 -4.30 4.29
CA GLN A 112 14.50 -4.95 5.56
C GLN A 112 13.91 -6.35 5.71
N HIS A 113 12.75 -6.60 5.10
CA HIS A 113 12.08 -7.90 5.08
C HIS A 113 12.53 -8.81 3.92
N GLY A 114 13.56 -8.41 3.19
CA GLY A 114 14.17 -9.22 2.13
C GLY A 114 13.55 -9.07 0.75
N LEU A 115 12.62 -8.13 0.55
CA LEU A 115 12.11 -7.82 -0.78
C LEU A 115 13.15 -7.04 -1.59
N ARG A 116 13.22 -7.32 -2.88
CA ARG A 116 14.20 -6.72 -3.80
C ARG A 116 13.55 -5.80 -4.82
N THR A 117 12.29 -6.05 -5.15
CA THR A 117 11.58 -5.32 -6.20
C THR A 117 10.14 -5.07 -5.77
N LEU A 118 9.69 -3.83 -5.89
CA LEU A 118 8.28 -3.47 -5.76
C LEU A 118 7.74 -3.02 -7.12
N LYS A 119 6.51 -3.43 -7.41
CA LYS A 119 5.74 -3.03 -8.59
C LYS A 119 4.46 -2.33 -8.15
N ALA A 120 4.01 -1.37 -8.92
CA ALA A 120 2.74 -0.70 -8.71
C ALA A 120 2.12 -0.33 -10.05
N ALA A 121 0.82 -0.58 -10.22
CA ALA A 121 0.09 -0.16 -11.41
C ALA A 121 -0.78 1.04 -11.08
N THR A 122 -0.83 2.02 -11.98
CA THR A 122 -1.72 3.16 -11.87
C THR A 122 -2.31 3.53 -13.22
N SER A 123 -3.56 4.00 -13.20
CA SER A 123 -4.23 4.46 -14.42
C SER A 123 -3.64 5.79 -14.90
N HIS A 124 -3.76 6.05 -16.20
CA HIS A 124 -3.31 7.30 -16.81
C HIS A 124 -4.06 8.53 -16.28
N ASP A 125 -5.28 8.35 -15.78
CA ASP A 125 -6.10 9.40 -15.17
C ASP A 125 -5.62 9.79 -13.77
N ASN A 126 -4.91 8.91 -13.09
CA ASN A 126 -4.46 9.13 -11.73
C ASN A 126 -3.07 9.77 -11.69
N VAL A 127 -3.02 11.04 -12.08
CA VAL A 127 -1.77 11.82 -12.14
C VAL A 127 -1.11 11.94 -10.76
N ALA A 128 -1.90 12.04 -9.70
CA ALA A 128 -1.38 12.13 -8.33
C ALA A 128 -0.59 10.88 -7.96
N SER A 129 -1.11 9.69 -8.27
CA SER A 129 -0.41 8.42 -8.03
C SER A 129 0.87 8.30 -8.86
N GLN A 130 0.84 8.69 -10.12
CA GLN A 130 2.02 8.71 -10.99
C GLN A 130 3.14 9.58 -10.38
N ARG A 131 2.80 10.75 -9.86
CA ARG A 131 3.75 11.65 -9.21
C ARG A 131 4.33 11.07 -7.93
N VAL A 132 3.50 10.44 -7.11
CA VAL A 132 3.94 9.77 -5.87
C VAL A 132 4.95 8.68 -6.20
N LEU A 133 4.63 7.81 -7.15
CA LEU A 133 5.52 6.72 -7.57
C LEU A 133 6.84 7.24 -8.12
N ALA A 134 6.81 8.24 -8.99
CA ALA A 134 8.02 8.86 -9.54
C ALA A 134 8.90 9.47 -8.44
N LYS A 135 8.32 10.23 -7.52
CA LYS A 135 9.03 10.84 -6.38
C LYS A 135 9.56 9.80 -5.38
N ALA A 136 8.91 8.65 -5.28
CA ALA A 136 9.36 7.53 -4.47
C ALA A 136 10.39 6.63 -5.16
N GLY A 137 10.86 7.00 -6.35
CA GLY A 137 11.93 6.30 -7.07
C GLY A 137 11.46 5.15 -7.96
N PHE A 138 10.17 5.03 -8.21
CA PHE A 138 9.62 4.09 -9.19
C PHE A 138 9.80 4.63 -10.61
N ARG A 139 10.01 3.71 -11.56
CA ARG A 139 10.14 4.01 -12.99
C ARG A 139 9.10 3.26 -13.80
N PRO A 140 8.59 3.83 -14.91
CA PRO A 140 7.69 3.12 -15.81
C PRO A 140 8.31 1.81 -16.30
N ALA A 141 7.53 0.73 -16.29
CA ALA A 141 7.98 -0.61 -16.65
C ALA A 141 7.09 -1.30 -17.70
N GLY A 142 6.20 -0.57 -18.33
CA GLY A 142 5.36 -1.07 -19.41
C GLY A 142 3.86 -0.87 -19.15
N PRO A 143 3.01 -1.19 -20.15
CA PRO A 143 1.56 -1.02 -20.02
C PRO A 143 1.00 -2.01 -18.99
N ALA A 144 0.03 -1.53 -18.18
CA ALA A 144 -0.73 -2.38 -17.29
C ALA A 144 -1.95 -2.97 -18.03
N ASP A 145 -2.29 -4.23 -17.71
CA ASP A 145 -3.53 -4.82 -18.17
C ASP A 145 -4.71 -4.07 -17.52
N PRO A 146 -5.72 -3.62 -18.30
CA PRO A 146 -6.91 -3.00 -17.73
C PRO A 146 -7.58 -3.83 -16.64
N ALA A 147 -7.50 -5.16 -16.69
CA ALA A 147 -8.02 -6.05 -15.66
C ALA A 147 -7.36 -5.82 -14.28
N ASP A 148 -6.12 -5.37 -14.25
CA ASP A 148 -5.37 -5.12 -13.01
C ASP A 148 -5.70 -3.77 -12.36
N ILE A 149 -6.33 -2.86 -13.10
CA ILE A 149 -6.59 -1.48 -12.67
C ILE A 149 -8.03 -1.02 -12.94
N GLY A 150 -8.99 -1.91 -12.72
CA GLY A 150 -10.42 -1.60 -12.78
C GLY A 150 -10.94 -1.25 -14.18
N GLY A 151 -10.38 -1.84 -15.23
CA GLY A 151 -10.78 -1.64 -16.61
C GLY A 151 -10.22 -0.37 -17.27
N LYS A 152 -9.32 0.34 -16.61
CA LYS A 152 -8.67 1.56 -17.12
C LYS A 152 -7.35 1.26 -17.82
N GLN A 153 -6.95 2.14 -18.72
CA GLN A 153 -5.59 2.11 -19.26
C GLN A 153 -4.60 2.70 -18.26
N GLY A 154 -3.43 2.10 -18.16
CA GLY A 154 -2.42 2.56 -17.23
C GLY A 154 -1.05 1.94 -17.47
N THR A 155 -0.17 2.19 -16.53
CA THR A 155 1.24 1.83 -16.61
C THR A 155 1.66 1.10 -15.34
N TRP A 156 2.46 0.04 -15.49
CA TRP A 156 3.25 -0.53 -14.42
C TRP A 156 4.45 0.35 -14.13
N TYR A 157 4.71 0.53 -12.84
CA TYR A 157 5.91 1.15 -12.30
C TYR A 157 6.67 0.13 -11.47
N GLN A 158 7.98 0.27 -11.42
CA GLN A 158 8.85 -0.65 -10.72
C GLN A 158 9.96 0.10 -9.99
N ARG A 159 10.30 -0.36 -8.81
CA ARG A 159 11.46 0.10 -8.06
C ARG A 159 12.28 -1.07 -7.57
N GLU A 160 13.58 -1.07 -7.90
CA GLU A 160 14.55 -1.95 -7.27
C GLU A 160 14.90 -1.41 -5.89
N LEU A 161 14.83 -2.27 -4.87
CA LEU A 161 15.15 -1.91 -3.50
C LEU A 161 16.64 -2.13 -3.25
N ALA A 162 17.26 -1.18 -2.52
CA ALA A 162 18.63 -1.39 -2.04
C ALA A 162 18.65 -2.61 -1.11
N ALA A 163 19.61 -3.53 -1.29
CA ALA A 163 19.82 -4.66 -0.40
C ALA A 163 19.99 -4.12 1.03
N GLY A 164 19.08 -4.47 1.91
CA GLY A 164 19.24 -4.15 3.33
C GLY A 164 20.57 -4.71 3.80
N LEU A 165 21.36 -3.90 4.50
CA LEU A 165 22.56 -4.39 5.18
C LEU A 165 22.11 -5.52 6.12
N ARG A 166 22.44 -6.75 5.75
CA ARG A 166 22.27 -7.90 6.61
C ARG A 166 23.10 -7.59 7.87
N PRO A 167 22.52 -7.62 9.07
CA PRO A 167 23.35 -7.49 10.27
C PRO A 167 24.43 -8.56 10.20
N PRO A 168 25.67 -8.26 10.58
CA PRO A 168 26.74 -9.24 10.58
C PRO A 168 26.28 -10.43 11.43
N GLY A 169 26.28 -11.61 10.83
CA GLY A 169 26.01 -12.86 11.53
C GLY A 169 26.95 -13.00 12.71
N PRO A 170 26.58 -13.76 13.76
CA PRO A 170 27.46 -13.98 14.89
C PRO A 170 28.77 -14.56 14.36
N SER A 171 29.87 -13.88 14.70
CA SER A 171 31.22 -14.32 14.38
C SER A 171 31.44 -15.69 15.04
N GLU A 172 31.53 -16.74 14.22
CA GLU A 172 32.08 -18.02 14.67
C GLU A 172 33.56 -17.79 15.05
N ARG A 173 33.81 -17.89 16.33
CA ARG A 173 35.18 -18.04 16.86
C ARG A 173 35.45 -19.50 17.15
#